data_e4428e637e42d21b11523e25e61dfa10
#
_entry.id   e4428e637e42d21b11523e25e61dfa10
#
_cell.length_a   1.000
_cell.length_b   1.000
_cell.length_c   1.000
_cell.angle_alpha   90.00
_cell.angle_beta   90.00
_cell.angle_gamma   90.00
#
_symmetry.space_group_name_H-M   'P 1'
#
loop_
_entity.id
_entity.type
_entity.pdbx_description
1 polymer ?
#
loop_
_entity_poly.entity_id
_entity_poly.type
_entity_poly.pdbx_seq_one_letter_code
_entity_poly.pdbx_strand_id
1 'polypeptide(L)'
;MAEEIKKGLLGIVVDETTISQVMPEINSLTYRGYKVQDLCEKCSFEEVAYLVLNGELPKPEELKKFIKEERNNRKLSKQILNDIKNMPKKAHPMDAIRSAVSLMGLEDKDTRDNSPKANMRKAMRIFAQTPTAVAAYFRARKGKKFIAPIKKSVSYTHLDAAD
;
A
#
# COMPACT_ATOMS: atom_id res chain seq x y z
N MET A 1 34.11 27.13 -12.43
CA MET A 1 33.56 27.15 -11.04
C MET A 1 33.23 25.72 -10.69
N ALA A 2 33.73 25.18 -9.57
CA ALA A 2 33.38 23.83 -9.13
C ALA A 2 31.92 23.82 -8.72
N GLU A 3 31.11 22.91 -9.28
CA GLU A 3 29.74 22.71 -8.84
C GLU A 3 29.74 22.25 -7.38
N GLU A 4 28.95 22.93 -6.55
CA GLU A 4 28.78 22.60 -5.14
C GLU A 4 28.02 21.26 -5.03
N ILE A 5 28.65 20.25 -4.42
CA ILE A 5 28.01 18.94 -4.22
C ILE A 5 26.94 19.07 -3.13
N LYS A 6 25.66 18.94 -3.49
CA LYS A 6 24.51 18.94 -2.57
C LYS A 6 24.34 17.54 -1.96
N LYS A 7 24.97 17.30 -0.81
CA LYS A 7 24.89 16.02 -0.10
C LYS A 7 23.44 15.72 0.32
N GLY A 8 22.94 14.52 -0.03
CA GLY A 8 21.59 14.07 0.32
C GLY A 8 20.47 14.85 -0.35
N LEU A 9 20.73 15.58 -1.45
CA LEU A 9 19.77 16.40 -2.19
C LEU A 9 19.13 17.52 -1.36
N LEU A 10 19.77 17.97 -0.28
CA LEU A 10 19.24 19.03 0.58
C LEU A 10 19.05 20.34 -0.21
N GLY A 11 17.82 20.85 -0.22
CA GLY A 11 17.45 22.07 -0.94
C GLY A 11 17.31 21.92 -2.45
N ILE A 12 17.34 20.69 -2.98
CA ILE A 12 17.09 20.41 -4.40
C ILE A 12 15.65 19.96 -4.57
N VAL A 13 14.90 20.66 -5.42
CA VAL A 13 13.58 20.21 -5.88
C VAL A 13 13.80 19.17 -6.97
N VAL A 14 13.37 17.94 -6.75
CA VAL A 14 13.55 16.82 -7.69
C VAL A 14 12.27 16.47 -8.43
N ASP A 15 11.10 16.78 -7.87
CA ASP A 15 9.80 16.55 -8.49
C ASP A 15 8.71 17.36 -7.77
N GLU A 16 7.51 17.43 -8.39
CA GLU A 16 6.30 18.02 -7.84
C GLU A 16 5.22 16.95 -7.67
N THR A 17 4.42 17.06 -6.62
CA THR A 17 3.31 16.15 -6.36
C THR A 17 2.01 16.90 -6.07
N THR A 18 0.90 16.38 -6.58
CA THR A 18 -0.45 16.82 -6.23
C THR A 18 -1.12 15.92 -5.18
N ILE A 19 -0.41 14.91 -4.67
CA ILE A 19 -1.00 13.90 -3.80
C ILE A 19 -1.13 14.42 -2.37
N SER A 20 -0.06 15.02 -1.83
CA SER A 20 -0.06 15.47 -0.44
C SER A 20 0.76 16.73 -0.27
N GLN A 21 0.37 17.54 0.73
CA GLN A 21 1.13 18.70 1.16
C GLN A 21 1.21 18.70 2.69
N VAL A 22 2.43 18.79 3.21
CA VAL A 22 2.69 18.97 4.64
C VAL A 22 2.76 20.47 4.93
N MET A 23 2.03 20.92 5.96
CA MET A 23 1.97 22.32 6.40
C MET A 23 2.41 22.40 7.87
N PRO A 24 3.73 22.43 8.16
CA PRO A 24 4.25 22.39 9.54
C PRO A 24 3.80 23.59 10.38
N GLU A 25 3.66 24.75 9.76
CA GLU A 25 3.27 26.01 10.39
C GLU A 25 1.89 25.97 11.06
N ILE A 26 0.99 25.11 10.57
CA ILE A 26 -0.34 24.91 11.14
C ILE A 26 -0.54 23.48 11.64
N ASN A 27 0.56 22.72 11.75
CA ASN A 27 0.56 21.31 12.16
C ASN A 27 -0.50 20.48 11.41
N SER A 28 -0.53 20.60 10.10
CA SER A 28 -1.54 19.98 9.25
C SER A 28 -0.92 19.29 8.03
N LEU A 29 -1.72 18.42 7.41
CA LEU A 29 -1.41 17.66 6.22
C LEU A 29 -2.68 17.61 5.35
N THR A 30 -2.51 17.70 4.04
CA THR A 30 -3.61 17.48 3.09
C THR A 30 -3.31 16.30 2.17
N TYR A 31 -4.37 15.59 1.77
CA TYR A 31 -4.35 14.66 0.64
C TYR A 31 -5.29 15.18 -0.45
N ARG A 32 -4.76 15.41 -1.66
CA ARG A 32 -5.49 15.96 -2.80
C ARG A 32 -6.26 17.25 -2.45
N GLY A 33 -5.70 18.07 -1.55
CA GLY A 33 -6.32 19.32 -1.08
C GLY A 33 -7.28 19.17 0.12
N TYR A 34 -7.68 17.96 0.49
CA TYR A 34 -8.52 17.72 1.67
C TYR A 34 -7.66 17.64 2.93
N LYS A 35 -8.09 18.30 4.01
CA LYS A 35 -7.41 18.20 5.32
C LYS A 35 -7.52 16.78 5.87
N VAL A 36 -6.40 16.25 6.37
CA VAL A 36 -6.37 14.89 6.93
C VAL A 36 -7.35 14.74 8.10
N GLN A 37 -7.52 15.79 8.91
CA GLN A 37 -8.47 15.79 10.04
C GLN A 37 -9.91 15.51 9.55
N ASP A 38 -10.34 16.21 8.49
CA ASP A 38 -11.68 16.00 7.89
C ASP A 38 -11.81 14.59 7.30
N LEU A 39 -10.76 14.09 6.64
CA LEU A 39 -10.76 12.74 6.07
C LEU A 39 -10.86 11.67 7.16
N CYS A 40 -10.13 11.83 8.28
CA CYS A 40 -10.19 10.90 9.40
C CYS A 40 -11.56 10.87 10.10
N GLU A 41 -12.25 12.02 10.16
CA GLU A 41 -13.55 12.12 10.80
C GLU A 41 -14.71 11.62 9.93
N LYS A 42 -14.64 11.87 8.61
CA LYS A 42 -15.78 11.76 7.69
C LYS A 42 -15.69 10.67 6.64
N CYS A 43 -14.49 10.11 6.43
CA CYS A 43 -14.24 9.15 5.35
C CYS A 43 -13.77 7.80 5.88
N SER A 44 -14.14 6.74 5.18
CA SER A 44 -13.57 5.41 5.37
C SER A 44 -12.16 5.31 4.79
N PHE A 45 -11.41 4.30 5.21
CA PHE A 45 -10.09 4.02 4.65
C PHE A 45 -10.12 3.83 3.13
N GLU A 46 -11.13 3.14 2.62
CA GLU A 46 -11.27 2.87 1.19
C GLU A 46 -11.60 4.14 0.39
N GLU A 47 -12.35 5.09 0.96
CA GLU A 47 -12.60 6.40 0.33
C GLU A 47 -11.32 7.22 0.23
N VAL A 48 -10.52 7.25 1.29
CA VAL A 48 -9.23 7.95 1.28
C VAL A 48 -8.24 7.28 0.32
N ALA A 49 -8.19 5.94 0.28
CA ALA A 49 -7.36 5.22 -0.67
C ALA A 49 -7.77 5.52 -2.12
N TYR A 50 -9.06 5.55 -2.39
CA TYR A 50 -9.58 5.95 -3.70
C TYR A 50 -9.17 7.39 -4.06
N LEU A 51 -9.35 8.33 -3.14
CA LEU A 51 -8.96 9.73 -3.30
C LEU A 51 -7.48 9.86 -3.69
N VAL A 52 -6.59 9.21 -2.96
CA VAL A 52 -5.14 9.27 -3.21
C VAL A 52 -4.79 8.75 -4.60
N LEU A 53 -5.38 7.62 -5.00
CA LEU A 53 -5.11 6.96 -6.27
C LEU A 53 -5.76 7.65 -7.47
N ASN A 54 -6.98 8.18 -7.33
CA ASN A 54 -7.77 8.69 -8.44
C ASN A 54 -7.89 10.22 -8.48
N GLY A 55 -7.53 10.93 -7.41
CA GLY A 55 -7.49 12.39 -7.36
C GLY A 55 -8.69 13.08 -6.71
N GLU A 56 -9.85 12.42 -6.65
CA GLU A 56 -11.09 12.92 -6.07
C GLU A 56 -11.77 11.86 -5.21
N LEU A 57 -12.65 12.28 -4.30
CA LEU A 57 -13.46 11.36 -3.50
C LEU A 57 -14.45 10.57 -4.39
N PRO A 58 -14.66 9.28 -4.08
CA PRO A 58 -15.50 8.44 -4.93
C PRO A 58 -16.98 8.75 -4.77
N LYS A 59 -17.74 8.62 -5.85
CA LYS A 59 -19.19 8.46 -5.78
C LYS A 59 -19.54 7.07 -5.21
N PRO A 60 -20.74 6.86 -4.66
CA PRO A 60 -21.12 5.58 -4.05
C PRO A 60 -20.89 4.34 -4.93
N GLU A 61 -21.15 4.44 -6.24
CA GLU A 61 -20.96 3.32 -7.17
C GLU A 61 -19.47 3.08 -7.49
N GLU A 62 -18.67 4.14 -7.54
CA GLU A 62 -17.22 4.06 -7.73
C GLU A 62 -16.56 3.41 -6.52
N LEU A 63 -16.97 3.80 -5.31
CA LEU A 63 -16.52 3.19 -4.07
C LEU A 63 -16.83 1.70 -4.01
N LYS A 64 -18.07 1.30 -4.33
CA LYS A 64 -18.47 -0.12 -4.39
C LYS A 64 -17.59 -0.91 -5.35
N LYS A 65 -17.32 -0.36 -6.54
CA LYS A 65 -16.45 -0.99 -7.55
C LYS A 65 -15.02 -1.12 -7.04
N PHE A 66 -14.47 -0.07 -6.46
CA PHE A 66 -13.12 -0.02 -5.90
C PHE A 66 -12.93 -1.05 -4.78
N ILE A 67 -13.85 -1.09 -3.82
CA ILE A 67 -13.84 -2.07 -2.72
C ILE A 67 -13.92 -3.51 -3.26
N LYS A 68 -14.76 -3.75 -4.26
CA LYS A 68 -14.85 -5.08 -4.89
C LYS A 68 -13.55 -5.49 -5.55
N GLU A 69 -12.92 -4.57 -6.26
CA GLU A 69 -11.64 -4.81 -6.95
C GLU A 69 -10.50 -5.05 -5.93
N GLU A 70 -10.40 -4.23 -4.90
CA GLU A 70 -9.43 -4.40 -3.82
C GLU A 70 -9.57 -5.79 -3.18
N ARG A 71 -10.77 -6.16 -2.74
CA ARG A 71 -11.04 -7.45 -2.10
C ARG A 71 -10.70 -8.65 -3.00
N ASN A 72 -10.92 -8.54 -4.29
CA ASN A 72 -10.58 -9.59 -5.25
C ASN A 72 -9.07 -9.76 -5.44
N ASN A 73 -8.30 -8.70 -5.21
CA ASN A 73 -6.84 -8.70 -5.34
C ASN A 73 -6.08 -9.08 -4.07
N ARG A 74 -6.72 -9.25 -2.91
CA ARG A 74 -6.04 -9.53 -1.61
C ARG A 74 -5.23 -10.82 -1.57
N LYS A 75 -5.58 -11.79 -2.41
CA LYS A 75 -5.01 -13.15 -2.34
C LYS A 75 -3.58 -13.16 -2.89
N LEU A 76 -2.66 -13.68 -2.08
CA LEU A 76 -1.31 -14.04 -2.53
C LEU A 76 -1.28 -15.45 -3.16
N SER A 77 -0.33 -15.68 -4.07
CA SER A 77 -0.08 -17.01 -4.61
C SER A 77 0.42 -17.97 -3.53
N LYS A 78 0.29 -19.26 -3.77
CA LYS A 78 0.85 -20.29 -2.89
C LYS A 78 2.38 -20.18 -2.79
N GLN A 79 3.03 -19.79 -3.89
CA GLN A 79 4.48 -19.62 -3.93
C GLN A 79 4.92 -18.48 -3.01
N ILE A 80 4.35 -17.27 -3.16
CA ILE A 80 4.65 -16.12 -2.29
C ILE A 80 4.39 -16.45 -0.81
N LEU A 81 3.29 -17.12 -0.49
CA LEU A 81 2.99 -17.52 0.89
C LEU A 81 4.03 -18.49 1.45
N ASN A 82 4.51 -19.44 0.63
CA ASN A 82 5.58 -20.35 1.02
C ASN A 82 6.91 -19.63 1.22
N ASP A 83 7.24 -18.71 0.33
CA ASP A 83 8.46 -17.88 0.44
C ASP A 83 8.42 -17.03 1.72
N ILE A 84 7.30 -16.37 2.00
CA ILE A 84 7.10 -15.61 3.26
C ILE A 84 7.26 -16.51 4.48
N LYS A 85 6.70 -17.71 4.46
CA LYS A 85 6.81 -18.69 5.56
C LYS A 85 8.26 -19.08 5.85
N ASN A 86 9.08 -19.16 4.81
CA ASN A 86 10.48 -19.58 4.89
C ASN A 86 11.45 -18.40 5.16
N MET A 87 10.98 -17.16 5.19
CA MET A 87 11.82 -16.02 5.55
C MET A 87 12.37 -16.14 6.98
N PRO A 88 13.58 -15.58 7.24
CA PRO A 88 14.17 -15.61 8.58
C PRO A 88 13.26 -14.95 9.62
N LYS A 89 12.91 -15.69 10.67
CA LYS A 89 11.99 -15.21 11.73
C LYS A 89 12.52 -14.00 12.51
N LYS A 90 13.86 -13.81 12.54
CA LYS A 90 14.54 -12.72 13.24
C LYS A 90 14.77 -11.49 12.34
N ALA A 91 14.45 -11.55 11.03
CA ALA A 91 14.61 -10.43 10.14
C ALA A 91 13.71 -9.24 10.57
N HIS A 92 14.16 -8.03 10.26
CA HIS A 92 13.34 -6.86 10.49
C HIS A 92 12.05 -6.96 9.65
N PRO A 93 10.85 -6.69 10.21
CA PRO A 93 9.59 -6.84 9.47
C PRO A 93 9.54 -6.08 8.15
N MET A 94 10.12 -4.87 8.09
CA MET A 94 10.15 -4.09 6.86
C MET A 94 11.00 -4.73 5.76
N ASP A 95 12.08 -5.46 6.11
CA ASP A 95 12.88 -6.18 5.12
C ASP A 95 12.10 -7.36 4.53
N ALA A 96 11.33 -8.05 5.36
CA ALA A 96 10.46 -9.12 4.89
C ALA A 96 9.34 -8.60 3.98
N ILE A 97 8.72 -7.46 4.33
CA ILE A 97 7.67 -6.83 3.51
C ILE A 97 8.25 -6.34 2.18
N ARG A 98 9.41 -5.68 2.19
CA ARG A 98 10.12 -5.26 0.97
C ARG A 98 10.38 -6.44 0.04
N SER A 99 10.87 -7.56 0.60
CA SER A 99 11.11 -8.80 -0.15
C SER A 99 9.80 -9.40 -0.69
N ALA A 100 8.73 -9.40 0.10
CA ALA A 100 7.42 -9.87 -0.35
C ALA A 100 6.87 -9.05 -1.52
N VAL A 101 7.00 -7.72 -1.47
CA VAL A 101 6.59 -6.84 -2.60
C VAL A 101 7.42 -7.13 -3.85
N SER A 102 8.71 -7.41 -3.70
CA SER A 102 9.57 -7.81 -4.84
C SER A 102 9.12 -9.15 -5.43
N LEU A 103 8.75 -10.14 -4.60
CA LEU A 103 8.20 -11.41 -5.06
C LEU A 103 6.86 -11.22 -5.80
N MET A 104 5.97 -10.34 -5.30
CA MET A 104 4.74 -9.97 -6.03
C MET A 104 5.06 -9.42 -7.43
N GLY A 105 6.11 -8.60 -7.54
CA GLY A 105 6.55 -8.05 -8.83
C GLY A 105 7.06 -9.12 -9.80
N LEU A 106 7.67 -10.21 -9.32
CA LEU A 106 8.12 -11.31 -10.17
C LEU A 106 6.96 -12.09 -10.81
N GLU A 107 5.83 -12.19 -10.12
CA GLU A 107 4.62 -12.88 -10.62
C GLU A 107 3.68 -11.94 -11.39
N ASP A 108 3.90 -10.62 -11.33
CA ASP A 108 3.00 -9.65 -11.94
C ASP A 108 3.21 -9.56 -13.46
N LYS A 109 2.16 -9.90 -14.22
CA LYS A 109 2.17 -9.88 -15.68
C LYS A 109 2.38 -8.48 -16.29
N ASP A 110 2.04 -7.44 -15.55
CA ASP A 110 2.21 -6.04 -15.99
C ASP A 110 3.57 -5.44 -15.57
N THR A 111 4.49 -6.21 -14.97
CA THR A 111 5.75 -5.70 -14.40
C THR A 111 6.53 -4.81 -15.36
N ARG A 112 6.58 -5.16 -16.64
CA ARG A 112 7.34 -4.43 -17.66
C ARG A 112 6.54 -3.33 -18.37
N ASP A 113 5.22 -3.27 -18.16
CA ASP A 113 4.36 -2.23 -18.73
C ASP A 113 4.30 -1.03 -17.78
N ASN A 114 4.82 0.13 -18.22
CA ASN A 114 4.84 1.39 -17.47
C ASN A 114 3.74 2.37 -17.92
N SER A 115 2.76 1.91 -18.70
CA SER A 115 1.61 2.74 -19.04
C SER A 115 0.82 3.13 -17.78
N PRO A 116 0.18 4.33 -17.75
CA PRO A 116 -0.63 4.77 -16.61
C PRO A 116 -1.69 3.75 -16.18
N LYS A 117 -2.32 3.07 -17.14
CA LYS A 117 -3.31 2.02 -16.86
C LYS A 117 -2.68 0.78 -16.18
N ALA A 118 -1.52 0.34 -16.64
CA ALA A 118 -0.82 -0.77 -16.01
C ALA A 118 -0.31 -0.39 -14.61
N ASN A 119 0.20 0.82 -14.44
CA ASN A 119 0.64 1.33 -13.15
C ASN A 119 -0.51 1.37 -12.14
N MET A 120 -1.71 1.80 -12.54
CA MET A 120 -2.88 1.77 -11.67
C MET A 120 -3.27 0.33 -11.26
N ARG A 121 -3.24 -0.64 -12.20
CA ARG A 121 -3.50 -2.05 -11.88
C ARG A 121 -2.45 -2.63 -10.93
N LYS A 122 -1.16 -2.31 -11.13
CA LYS A 122 -0.07 -2.70 -10.23
C LYS A 122 -0.23 -2.08 -8.85
N ALA A 123 -0.55 -0.79 -8.77
CA ALA A 123 -0.82 -0.09 -7.52
C ALA A 123 -1.96 -0.75 -6.74
N MET A 124 -3.08 -1.08 -7.41
CA MET A 124 -4.21 -1.79 -6.79
C MET A 124 -3.81 -3.16 -6.24
N ARG A 125 -3.02 -3.95 -6.99
CA ARG A 125 -2.55 -5.27 -6.52
C ARG A 125 -1.63 -5.15 -5.30
N ILE A 126 -0.65 -4.27 -5.36
CA ILE A 126 0.27 -4.03 -4.22
C ILE A 126 -0.51 -3.55 -3.00
N PHE A 127 -1.40 -2.57 -3.18
CA PHE A 127 -2.26 -2.06 -2.12
C PHE A 127 -3.08 -3.16 -1.44
N ALA A 128 -3.74 -4.01 -2.22
CA ALA A 128 -4.59 -5.08 -1.71
C ALA A 128 -3.81 -6.26 -1.08
N GLN A 129 -2.63 -6.58 -1.61
CA GLN A 129 -1.84 -7.75 -1.20
C GLN A 129 -0.92 -7.48 -0.01
N THR A 130 -0.46 -6.24 0.17
CA THR A 130 0.50 -5.89 1.22
C THR A 130 -0.01 -6.23 2.63
N PRO A 131 -1.25 -5.91 3.04
CA PRO A 131 -1.77 -6.31 4.34
C PRO A 131 -1.76 -7.83 4.54
N THR A 132 -2.09 -8.59 3.49
CA THR A 132 -2.04 -10.06 3.53
C THR A 132 -0.61 -10.57 3.75
N ALA A 133 0.39 -9.95 3.12
CA ALA A 133 1.80 -10.31 3.29
C ALA A 133 2.29 -9.98 4.72
N VAL A 134 1.89 -8.83 5.26
CA VAL A 134 2.19 -8.43 6.65
C VAL A 134 1.65 -9.44 7.64
N ALA A 135 0.37 -9.78 7.54
CA ALA A 135 -0.27 -10.77 8.41
C ALA A 135 0.37 -12.17 8.25
N ALA A 136 0.68 -12.59 7.02
CA ALA A 136 1.33 -13.86 6.74
C ALA A 136 2.71 -13.96 7.41
N TYR A 137 3.54 -12.92 7.26
CA TYR A 137 4.86 -12.89 7.88
C TYR A 137 4.81 -12.85 9.41
N PHE A 138 3.92 -12.01 9.98
CA PHE A 138 3.72 -11.96 11.42
C PHE A 138 3.36 -13.34 11.99
N ARG A 139 2.41 -14.03 11.37
CA ARG A 139 2.00 -15.37 11.78
C ARG A 139 3.12 -16.41 11.63
N ALA A 140 3.88 -16.33 10.53
CA ALA A 140 5.04 -17.20 10.29
C ALA A 140 6.11 -17.04 11.39
N ARG A 141 6.39 -15.79 11.82
CA ARG A 141 7.32 -15.51 12.94
C ARG A 141 6.87 -16.15 14.25
N LYS A 142 5.57 -16.20 14.49
CA LYS A 142 4.97 -16.79 15.70
C LYS A 142 4.72 -18.30 15.59
N GLY A 143 5.10 -18.94 14.47
CA GLY A 143 4.82 -20.35 14.22
C GLY A 143 3.34 -20.68 14.03
N LYS A 144 2.50 -19.67 13.79
CA LYS A 144 1.05 -19.81 13.56
C LYS A 144 0.76 -20.14 12.10
N LYS A 145 -0.36 -20.82 11.82
CA LYS A 145 -0.83 -21.09 10.45
C LYS A 145 -1.31 -19.81 9.78
N PHE A 146 -1.11 -19.70 8.46
CA PHE A 146 -1.68 -18.61 7.65
C PHE A 146 -3.22 -18.62 7.71
N ILE A 147 -3.82 -17.44 7.77
CA ILE A 147 -5.25 -17.23 7.67
C ILE A 147 -5.52 -16.50 6.35
N ALA A 148 -6.43 -17.05 5.55
CA ALA A 148 -6.80 -16.43 4.27
C ALA A 148 -7.55 -15.10 4.48
N PRO A 149 -7.33 -14.11 3.59
CA PRO A 149 -8.01 -12.82 3.70
C PRO A 149 -9.53 -12.96 3.59
N ILE A 150 -10.26 -12.20 4.41
CA ILE A 150 -11.71 -12.21 4.46
C ILE A 150 -12.26 -11.26 3.39
N LYS A 151 -13.11 -11.77 2.49
CA LYS A 151 -13.68 -10.96 1.40
C LYS A 151 -14.72 -9.92 1.83
N LYS A 152 -15.29 -10.04 3.04
CA LYS A 152 -16.36 -9.16 3.54
C LYS A 152 -15.87 -8.07 4.51
N SER A 153 -14.61 -8.10 4.96
CA SER A 153 -14.07 -7.13 5.92
C SER A 153 -13.34 -5.98 5.24
N VAL A 154 -13.17 -4.87 5.97
CA VAL A 154 -12.32 -3.73 5.55
C VAL A 154 -10.85 -4.15 5.44
N SER A 155 -10.03 -3.35 4.74
CA SER A 155 -8.68 -3.71 4.35
C SER A 155 -7.75 -3.98 5.54
N TYR A 156 -7.89 -3.23 6.63
CA TYR A 156 -7.01 -3.32 7.81
C TYR A 156 -7.41 -4.43 8.82
N THR A 157 -8.61 -5.01 8.74
CA THR A 157 -9.01 -6.09 9.67
C THR A 157 -8.22 -7.39 9.50
N HIS A 158 -7.39 -7.50 8.45
CA HIS A 158 -6.43 -8.61 8.35
C HIS A 158 -5.33 -8.54 9.39
N LEU A 159 -5.01 -7.35 9.87
CA LEU A 159 -4.00 -7.15 10.91
C LEU A 159 -4.51 -7.62 12.26
N ASP A 160 -5.81 -7.44 12.53
CA ASP A 160 -6.45 -7.94 13.77
C ASP A 160 -6.46 -9.48 13.81
N ALA A 161 -6.56 -10.14 12.66
CA ALA A 161 -6.45 -11.61 12.57
C ALA A 161 -5.01 -12.12 12.78
N ALA A 162 -4.05 -11.24 13.02
CA ALA A 162 -2.67 -11.63 13.34
C ALA A 162 -2.49 -12.05 14.81
N ASP A 163 -3.37 -11.67 15.72
CA ASP A 163 -3.37 -12.05 17.12
C ASP A 163 -3.96 -13.48 17.30
#